data_89026e31f5f8840627b1c249fc855c6f
#
_entry.id   89026e31f5f8840627b1c249fc855c6f
#
_cell.length_a   1.000
_cell.length_b   1.000
_cell.length_c   1.000
_cell.angle_alpha   90.00
_cell.angle_beta   90.00
_cell.angle_gamma   90.00
#
_symmetry.space_group_name_H-M   'P 1'
#
loop_
_entity.id
_entity.type
_entity.pdbx_description
1 polymer ?
#
loop_
_entity_poly.entity_id
_entity_poly.type
_entity_poly.pdbx_seq_one_letter_code
_entity_poly.pdbx_strand_id
1 'polypeptide(L)'
;EHIRALDLNSYTYEDLSHLSCLRKLEYLKIHGSADKEIPFSSLPLLWCIYLNYNKKNCKSIFQCKNLEYIFIDNYSGTTSNEFVSFGKARRIGLMKSKLSEFNALQNMPHLEHIGIGYNSKMESISWLKDNKSLTSVAFQNCKKIKDWEILGSLTNMERLTIDSCSELPSIAFLLHLPNLKEIRMIGSTSVRDCKVRDIMSIPHLKSFFIPVKKEYDITLQDITLFNNKL
;
A
#
# COMPACT_ATOMS: atom_id res chain seq x y z
N GLU A 1 5.25 -17.31 -27.89
CA GLU A 1 3.77 -17.03 -27.85
C GLU A 1 3.05 -17.54 -26.58
N HIS A 2 3.75 -18.22 -25.67
CA HIS A 2 3.13 -18.82 -24.47
C HIS A 2 3.57 -18.17 -23.15
N ILE A 3 4.36 -17.07 -23.19
CA ILE A 3 4.84 -16.39 -21.98
C ILE A 3 3.66 -15.67 -21.34
N ARG A 4 3.35 -16.05 -20.10
CA ARG A 4 2.32 -15.42 -19.27
C ARG A 4 2.90 -14.55 -18.15
N ALA A 5 4.11 -14.86 -17.70
CA ALA A 5 4.79 -14.12 -16.65
C ALA A 5 6.22 -13.79 -17.06
N LEU A 6 6.64 -12.55 -16.77
CA LEU A 6 7.97 -12.07 -17.09
C LEU A 6 8.50 -11.20 -15.95
N ASP A 7 9.71 -11.50 -15.48
CA ASP A 7 10.45 -10.70 -14.52
C ASP A 7 11.74 -10.19 -15.18
N LEU A 8 11.82 -8.88 -15.36
CA LEU A 8 12.94 -8.17 -15.98
C LEU A 8 13.81 -7.54 -14.88
N ASN A 9 14.94 -8.15 -14.60
CA ASN A 9 15.78 -7.85 -13.44
C ASN A 9 17.09 -7.14 -13.81
N SER A 10 17.09 -6.26 -14.82
CA SER A 10 18.21 -5.39 -15.15
C SER A 10 17.96 -3.96 -14.63
N TYR A 11 19.02 -3.20 -14.41
CA TYR A 11 18.94 -1.79 -14.01
C TYR A 11 18.45 -0.88 -15.11
N THR A 12 18.80 -1.19 -16.37
CA THR A 12 18.44 -0.41 -17.55
C THR A 12 18.13 -1.32 -18.73
N TYR A 13 17.25 -0.85 -19.61
CA TYR A 13 16.88 -1.48 -20.87
C TYR A 13 16.88 -0.42 -21.97
N GLU A 14 17.60 -0.65 -23.05
CA GLU A 14 17.60 0.25 -24.22
C GLU A 14 16.22 0.28 -24.88
N ASP A 15 15.64 -0.90 -25.08
CA ASP A 15 14.37 -1.04 -25.77
C ASP A 15 13.56 -2.22 -25.24
N LEU A 16 12.32 -1.97 -24.86
CA LEU A 16 11.34 -2.98 -24.45
C LEU A 16 10.15 -3.04 -25.42
N SER A 17 10.26 -2.49 -26.63
CA SER A 17 9.19 -2.50 -27.65
C SER A 17 8.71 -3.91 -28.02
N HIS A 18 9.60 -4.90 -27.96
CA HIS A 18 9.28 -6.31 -28.21
C HIS A 18 8.26 -6.91 -27.23
N LEU A 19 8.02 -6.29 -26.07
CA LEU A 19 6.94 -6.69 -25.18
C LEU A 19 5.57 -6.67 -25.90
N SER A 20 5.39 -5.83 -26.91
CA SER A 20 4.17 -5.77 -27.75
C SER A 20 3.79 -7.10 -28.40
N CYS A 21 4.77 -8.00 -28.60
CA CYS A 21 4.53 -9.33 -29.15
C CYS A 21 3.97 -10.33 -28.11
N LEU A 22 4.08 -10.03 -26.82
CA LEU A 22 3.69 -10.93 -25.71
C LEU A 22 2.22 -10.75 -25.34
N ARG A 23 1.31 -10.95 -26.26
CA ARG A 23 -0.13 -10.66 -26.09
C ARG A 23 -0.82 -11.52 -25.03
N LYS A 24 -0.20 -12.62 -24.59
CA LYS A 24 -0.69 -13.49 -23.50
C LYS A 24 -0.06 -13.18 -22.15
N LEU A 25 0.72 -12.09 -22.04
CA LEU A 25 1.37 -11.71 -20.80
C LEU A 25 0.34 -11.23 -19.78
N GLU A 26 0.33 -11.86 -18.63
CA GLU A 26 -0.59 -11.66 -17.50
C GLU A 26 0.11 -10.95 -16.32
N TYR A 27 1.38 -11.26 -16.10
CA TYR A 27 2.22 -10.73 -15.03
C TYR A 27 3.49 -10.13 -15.63
N LEU A 28 3.82 -8.90 -15.24
CA LEU A 28 5.06 -8.23 -15.66
C LEU A 28 5.71 -7.53 -14.48
N LYS A 29 7.00 -7.78 -14.28
CA LYS A 29 7.82 -7.07 -13.32
C LYS A 29 9.04 -6.47 -14.01
N ILE A 30 9.23 -5.16 -13.80
CA ILE A 30 10.34 -4.39 -14.36
C ILE A 30 11.04 -3.64 -13.21
N HIS A 31 12.24 -4.08 -12.86
CA HIS A 31 13.01 -3.47 -11.77
C HIS A 31 13.74 -2.20 -12.18
N GLY A 32 14.16 -2.11 -13.43
CA GLY A 32 14.95 -1.01 -13.95
C GLY A 32 14.14 0.04 -14.71
N SER A 33 14.85 0.93 -15.36
CA SER A 33 14.30 1.92 -16.28
C SER A 33 14.48 1.48 -17.73
N ALA A 34 13.61 1.95 -18.63
CA ALA A 34 13.78 1.81 -20.07
C ALA A 34 14.08 3.17 -20.71
N ASP A 35 14.86 3.19 -21.81
CA ASP A 35 15.17 4.42 -22.53
C ASP A 35 14.04 4.82 -23.48
N LYS A 36 13.33 3.84 -24.02
CA LYS A 36 12.18 4.05 -24.89
C LYS A 36 10.85 3.78 -24.17
N GLU A 37 9.76 4.25 -24.74
CA GLU A 37 8.42 3.99 -24.21
C GLU A 37 8.11 2.48 -24.18
N ILE A 38 7.56 2.03 -23.06
CA ILE A 38 7.16 0.64 -22.86
C ILE A 38 5.72 0.48 -23.37
N PRO A 39 5.44 -0.46 -24.28
CA PRO A 39 4.15 -0.57 -24.96
C PRO A 39 3.11 -1.31 -24.09
N PHE A 40 2.80 -0.82 -22.87
CA PHE A 40 1.86 -1.48 -21.96
C PHE A 40 0.46 -1.63 -22.57
N SER A 41 0.01 -0.67 -23.40
CA SER A 41 -1.29 -0.74 -24.09
C SER A 41 -1.43 -1.92 -25.03
N SER A 42 -0.33 -2.54 -25.45
CA SER A 42 -0.30 -3.74 -26.28
C SER A 42 -0.46 -5.06 -25.50
N LEU A 43 -0.60 -5.00 -24.18
CA LEU A 43 -0.66 -6.15 -23.26
C LEU A 43 -2.08 -6.33 -22.72
N PRO A 44 -3.03 -6.88 -23.49
CA PRO A 44 -4.46 -6.86 -23.16
C PRO A 44 -4.83 -7.75 -21.96
N LEU A 45 -3.99 -8.75 -21.63
CA LEU A 45 -4.24 -9.69 -20.53
C LEU A 45 -3.47 -9.34 -19.24
N LEU A 46 -2.72 -8.23 -19.25
CA LEU A 46 -1.91 -7.83 -18.11
C LEU A 46 -2.82 -7.43 -16.94
N TRP A 47 -2.80 -8.22 -15.85
CA TRP A 47 -3.56 -7.95 -14.64
C TRP A 47 -2.67 -7.63 -13.42
N CYS A 48 -1.38 -7.99 -13.47
CA CYS A 48 -0.43 -7.72 -12.38
C CYS A 48 0.84 -7.06 -12.90
N ILE A 49 1.24 -5.96 -12.26
CA ILE A 49 2.47 -5.24 -12.62
C ILE A 49 3.25 -4.78 -11.40
N TYR A 50 4.58 -4.90 -11.49
CA TYR A 50 5.58 -4.24 -10.65
C TYR A 50 6.44 -3.37 -11.55
N LEU A 51 6.47 -2.06 -11.30
CA LEU A 51 7.08 -1.10 -12.21
C LEU A 51 7.89 -0.06 -11.46
N ASN A 52 9.16 0.13 -11.86
CA ASN A 52 9.90 1.33 -11.54
C ASN A 52 9.49 2.44 -12.54
N TYR A 53 8.69 3.38 -12.05
CA TYR A 53 7.99 4.34 -12.92
C TYR A 53 8.90 5.47 -13.39
N ASN A 54 8.89 5.71 -14.70
CA ASN A 54 9.41 6.90 -15.33
C ASN A 54 8.32 7.53 -16.22
N LYS A 55 7.97 8.78 -15.95
CA LYS A 55 6.90 9.48 -16.68
C LYS A 55 7.11 9.50 -18.20
N LYS A 56 8.36 9.57 -18.66
CA LYS A 56 8.70 9.61 -20.10
C LYS A 56 8.33 8.29 -20.79
N ASN A 57 8.56 7.15 -20.13
CA ASN A 57 8.60 5.85 -20.79
C ASN A 57 7.50 4.89 -20.30
N CYS A 58 6.77 5.25 -19.22
CA CYS A 58 5.80 4.37 -18.61
C CYS A 58 4.36 4.91 -18.66
N LYS A 59 4.10 6.02 -19.36
CA LYS A 59 2.79 6.68 -19.34
C LYS A 59 1.66 5.79 -19.88
N SER A 60 1.94 4.93 -20.84
CA SER A 60 0.94 4.03 -21.44
C SER A 60 0.39 2.99 -20.45
N ILE A 61 1.00 2.83 -19.24
CA ILE A 61 0.46 1.95 -18.19
C ILE A 61 -0.98 2.33 -17.79
N PHE A 62 -1.30 3.62 -17.79
CA PHE A 62 -2.64 4.11 -17.45
C PHE A 62 -3.70 3.78 -18.51
N GLN A 63 -3.33 3.14 -19.62
CA GLN A 63 -4.24 2.59 -20.62
C GLN A 63 -4.59 1.12 -20.36
N CYS A 64 -3.89 0.46 -19.41
CA CYS A 64 -4.10 -0.95 -19.05
C CYS A 64 -5.30 -1.10 -18.12
N LYS A 65 -6.51 -1.24 -18.66
CA LYS A 65 -7.76 -1.28 -17.90
C LYS A 65 -8.02 -2.59 -17.13
N ASN A 66 -7.20 -3.63 -17.36
CA ASN A 66 -7.36 -4.94 -16.74
C ASN A 66 -6.45 -5.16 -15.52
N LEU A 67 -5.67 -4.14 -15.13
CA LEU A 67 -4.81 -4.24 -13.97
C LEU A 67 -5.62 -4.32 -12.67
N GLU A 68 -5.32 -5.36 -11.89
CA GLU A 68 -5.88 -5.61 -10.56
C GLU A 68 -4.83 -5.43 -9.46
N TYR A 69 -3.57 -5.79 -9.74
CA TYR A 69 -2.45 -5.72 -8.80
C TYR A 69 -1.37 -4.81 -9.36
N ILE A 70 -1.17 -3.66 -8.72
CA ILE A 70 -0.34 -2.57 -9.23
C ILE A 70 0.65 -2.16 -8.15
N PHE A 71 1.94 -2.33 -8.44
CA PHE A 71 3.03 -1.88 -7.60
C PHE A 71 3.93 -0.94 -8.39
N ILE A 72 3.98 0.31 -7.97
CA ILE A 72 4.72 1.36 -8.66
C ILE A 72 5.74 1.99 -7.71
N ASP A 73 7.01 1.89 -8.08
CA ASP A 73 8.11 2.62 -7.47
C ASP A 73 8.33 3.96 -8.18
N ASN A 74 8.75 4.99 -7.43
CA ASN A 74 9.17 6.29 -7.96
C ASN A 74 8.10 7.03 -8.78
N TYR A 75 6.82 6.88 -8.46
CA TYR A 75 5.78 7.65 -9.13
C TYR A 75 6.03 9.16 -8.94
N SER A 76 6.32 9.84 -10.05
CA SER A 76 6.72 11.26 -10.07
C SER A 76 5.56 12.25 -10.25
N GLY A 77 4.33 11.76 -10.46
CA GLY A 77 3.15 12.60 -10.51
C GLY A 77 2.84 13.25 -9.15
N THR A 78 2.27 14.45 -9.19
CA THR A 78 1.87 15.18 -7.99
C THR A 78 0.42 14.93 -7.60
N THR A 79 -0.38 14.35 -8.49
CA THR A 79 -1.78 13.95 -8.26
C THR A 79 -1.97 12.48 -8.57
N SER A 80 -3.03 11.89 -8.01
CA SER A 80 -3.40 10.48 -8.27
C SER A 80 -4.44 10.31 -9.39
N ASN A 81 -4.79 11.37 -10.12
CA ASN A 81 -5.88 11.35 -11.09
C ASN A 81 -5.73 10.29 -12.19
N GLU A 82 -4.49 10.00 -12.63
CA GLU A 82 -4.22 8.98 -13.64
C GLU A 82 -4.63 7.57 -13.16
N PHE A 83 -4.59 7.32 -11.85
CA PHE A 83 -4.97 6.02 -11.25
C PHE A 83 -6.45 5.69 -11.37
N VAL A 84 -7.32 6.67 -11.63
CA VAL A 84 -8.76 6.43 -11.88
C VAL A 84 -8.97 5.46 -13.06
N SER A 85 -8.02 5.40 -14.00
CA SER A 85 -8.05 4.44 -15.12
C SER A 85 -8.00 2.97 -14.69
N PHE A 86 -7.53 2.68 -13.47
CA PHE A 86 -7.42 1.33 -12.92
C PHE A 86 -8.70 0.91 -12.18
N GLY A 87 -9.85 1.01 -12.83
CA GLY A 87 -11.16 0.73 -12.21
C GLY A 87 -11.33 -0.70 -11.69
N LYS A 88 -10.49 -1.67 -12.13
CA LYS A 88 -10.47 -3.05 -11.64
C LYS A 88 -9.47 -3.30 -10.52
N ALA A 89 -8.69 -2.28 -10.12
CA ALA A 89 -7.65 -2.46 -9.13
C ALA A 89 -8.21 -2.97 -7.80
N ARG A 90 -7.60 -4.03 -7.31
CA ARG A 90 -7.83 -4.63 -5.98
C ARG A 90 -6.68 -4.34 -5.02
N ARG A 91 -5.48 -4.17 -5.55
CA ARG A 91 -4.30 -3.85 -4.74
C ARG A 91 -3.43 -2.81 -5.42
N ILE A 92 -3.08 -1.76 -4.67
CA ILE A 92 -2.12 -0.74 -5.08
C ILE A 92 -1.03 -0.62 -4.02
N GLY A 93 0.22 -0.70 -4.46
CA GLY A 93 1.41 -0.35 -3.69
C GLY A 93 2.17 0.78 -4.37
N LEU A 94 2.45 1.86 -3.64
CA LEU A 94 3.22 2.99 -4.12
C LEU A 94 4.43 3.23 -3.22
N MET A 95 5.62 3.10 -3.79
CA MET A 95 6.86 3.35 -3.08
C MET A 95 7.54 4.61 -3.61
N LYS A 96 8.12 5.42 -2.73
CA LYS A 96 8.86 6.64 -3.09
C LYS A 96 8.06 7.61 -3.99
N SER A 97 6.74 7.63 -3.83
CA SER A 97 5.89 8.58 -4.57
C SER A 97 5.97 9.98 -3.95
N LYS A 98 5.64 11.00 -4.75
CA LYS A 98 5.58 12.41 -4.31
C LYS A 98 4.15 12.89 -4.06
N LEU A 99 3.19 11.98 -4.01
CA LEU A 99 1.78 12.31 -3.77
C LEU A 99 1.60 12.90 -2.38
N SER A 100 0.87 14.01 -2.27
CA SER A 100 0.39 14.53 -0.99
C SER A 100 -0.90 13.82 -0.53
N GLU A 101 -1.67 13.29 -1.46
CA GLU A 101 -2.95 12.62 -1.25
C GLU A 101 -3.24 11.60 -2.36
N PHE A 102 -4.17 10.67 -2.12
CA PHE A 102 -4.57 9.65 -3.11
C PHE A 102 -6.08 9.72 -3.40
N ASN A 103 -6.54 10.84 -3.93
CA ASN A 103 -7.96 11.10 -4.19
C ASN A 103 -8.60 10.18 -5.24
N ALA A 104 -7.78 9.50 -6.07
CA ALA A 104 -8.26 8.48 -7.00
C ALA A 104 -9.04 7.34 -6.31
N LEU A 105 -8.80 7.11 -5.01
CA LEU A 105 -9.46 6.07 -4.22
C LEU A 105 -10.99 6.12 -4.32
N GLN A 106 -11.57 7.32 -4.39
CA GLN A 106 -13.02 7.52 -4.48
C GLN A 106 -13.63 6.87 -5.74
N ASN A 107 -12.82 6.64 -6.77
CA ASN A 107 -13.21 6.04 -8.05
C ASN A 107 -12.71 4.60 -8.22
N MET A 108 -12.33 3.94 -7.13
CA MET A 108 -11.76 2.59 -7.13
C MET A 108 -12.57 1.67 -6.20
N PRO A 109 -13.81 1.29 -6.59
CA PRO A 109 -14.74 0.60 -5.70
C PRO A 109 -14.30 -0.82 -5.31
N HIS A 110 -13.38 -1.41 -6.07
CA HIS A 110 -12.85 -2.76 -5.83
C HIS A 110 -11.54 -2.79 -5.08
N LEU A 111 -10.97 -1.61 -4.72
CA LEU A 111 -9.67 -1.55 -4.06
C LEU A 111 -9.78 -2.04 -2.62
N GLU A 112 -9.20 -3.22 -2.36
CA GLU A 112 -9.18 -3.89 -1.06
C GLU A 112 -7.90 -3.60 -0.26
N HIS A 113 -6.79 -3.34 -0.97
CA HIS A 113 -5.48 -3.17 -0.33
C HIS A 113 -4.75 -1.95 -0.88
N ILE A 114 -4.32 -1.08 0.02
CA ILE A 114 -3.44 0.04 -0.32
C ILE A 114 -2.19 0.06 0.56
N GLY A 115 -1.03 0.22 -0.07
CA GLY A 115 0.26 0.39 0.60
C GLY A 115 0.98 1.62 0.09
N ILE A 116 1.40 2.51 1.00
CA ILE A 116 2.19 3.70 0.68
C ILE A 116 3.51 3.63 1.44
N GLY A 117 4.63 3.68 0.71
CA GLY A 117 5.94 3.62 1.34
C GLY A 117 6.89 4.73 0.91
N TYR A 118 7.77 5.15 1.84
CA TYR A 118 8.82 6.15 1.62
C TYR A 118 8.29 7.45 1.00
N ASN A 119 7.09 7.86 1.43
CA ASN A 119 6.48 9.10 0.96
C ASN A 119 6.82 10.23 1.94
N SER A 120 7.57 11.23 1.44
CA SER A 120 8.02 12.39 2.20
C SER A 120 7.09 13.61 2.09
N LYS A 121 5.99 13.51 1.33
CA LYS A 121 5.07 14.63 1.06
C LYS A 121 3.71 14.48 1.72
N MET A 122 3.26 13.25 1.96
CA MET A 122 1.94 12.97 2.52
C MET A 122 1.90 13.38 4.00
N GLU A 123 1.09 14.36 4.33
CA GLU A 123 0.87 14.86 5.69
C GLU A 123 -0.50 14.47 6.25
N SER A 124 -1.45 14.14 5.37
CA SER A 124 -2.80 13.73 5.72
C SER A 124 -3.21 12.47 4.96
N ILE A 125 -4.01 11.65 5.61
CA ILE A 125 -4.67 10.46 5.04
C ILE A 125 -6.20 10.63 5.00
N SER A 126 -6.69 11.87 5.06
CA SER A 126 -8.13 12.19 5.04
C SER A 126 -8.86 11.63 3.81
N TRP A 127 -8.17 11.38 2.72
CA TRP A 127 -8.69 10.73 1.51
C TRP A 127 -9.11 9.27 1.73
N LEU A 128 -8.72 8.64 2.86
CA LEU A 128 -9.18 7.31 3.28
C LEU A 128 -10.54 7.35 3.97
N LYS A 129 -10.96 8.52 4.47
CA LYS A 129 -12.11 8.64 5.37
C LYS A 129 -13.34 7.93 4.82
N ASP A 130 -13.97 7.13 5.68
CA ASP A 130 -15.22 6.40 5.42
C ASP A 130 -15.18 5.44 4.21
N ASN A 131 -13.99 5.08 3.73
CA ASN A 131 -13.86 4.10 2.66
C ASN A 131 -14.34 2.72 3.14
N LYS A 132 -15.19 2.06 2.34
CA LYS A 132 -15.81 0.76 2.69
C LYS A 132 -15.23 -0.42 1.91
N SER A 133 -14.37 -0.20 0.92
CA SER A 133 -13.75 -1.28 0.15
C SER A 133 -12.45 -1.80 0.78
N LEU A 134 -11.71 -0.94 1.48
CA LEU A 134 -10.41 -1.28 2.03
C LEU A 134 -10.51 -2.25 3.21
N THR A 135 -9.81 -3.38 3.06
CA THR A 135 -9.61 -4.40 4.09
C THR A 135 -8.17 -4.42 4.63
N SER A 136 -7.23 -3.82 3.90
CA SER A 136 -5.83 -3.78 4.32
C SER A 136 -5.19 -2.44 3.95
N VAL A 137 -4.56 -1.81 4.94
CA VAL A 137 -3.85 -0.55 4.77
C VAL A 137 -2.43 -0.69 5.32
N ALA A 138 -1.45 -0.21 4.57
CA ALA A 138 -0.05 -0.23 4.98
C ALA A 138 0.65 1.11 4.72
N PHE A 139 1.37 1.60 5.72
CA PHE A 139 2.26 2.75 5.59
C PHE A 139 3.67 2.38 6.02
N GLN A 140 4.66 2.71 5.18
CA GLN A 140 6.08 2.48 5.49
C GLN A 140 6.90 3.75 5.28
N ASN A 141 7.66 4.16 6.29
CA ASN A 141 8.50 5.38 6.24
C ASN A 141 7.75 6.65 5.79
N CYS A 142 6.48 6.80 6.19
CA CYS A 142 5.67 7.99 5.95
C CYS A 142 5.71 8.90 7.19
N LYS A 143 6.80 9.64 7.35
CA LYS A 143 7.16 10.38 8.57
C LYS A 143 6.33 11.65 8.83
N LYS A 144 5.52 12.10 7.87
CA LYS A 144 4.78 13.38 7.98
C LYS A 144 3.30 13.24 8.24
N ILE A 145 2.75 12.03 8.19
CA ILE A 145 1.33 11.79 8.47
C ILE A 145 1.03 12.18 9.92
N LYS A 146 -0.07 12.91 10.12
CA LYS A 146 -0.46 13.47 11.42
C LYS A 146 -1.82 12.97 11.91
N ASP A 147 -2.75 12.69 11.01
CA ASP A 147 -4.17 12.40 11.23
C ASP A 147 -4.47 10.88 11.23
N TRP A 148 -3.70 10.12 11.99
CA TRP A 148 -3.81 8.65 12.07
C TRP A 148 -5.19 8.16 12.51
N GLU A 149 -5.93 8.97 13.28
CA GLU A 149 -7.28 8.67 13.77
C GLU A 149 -8.29 8.45 12.65
N ILE A 150 -8.03 8.95 11.43
CA ILE A 150 -8.84 8.70 10.24
C ILE A 150 -8.98 7.19 9.96
N LEU A 151 -7.96 6.41 10.28
CA LEU A 151 -8.00 4.95 10.11
C LEU A 151 -9.16 4.30 10.89
N GLY A 152 -9.61 4.90 11.99
CA GLY A 152 -10.76 4.44 12.77
C GLY A 152 -12.10 4.49 12.01
N SER A 153 -12.18 5.19 10.88
CA SER A 153 -13.38 5.22 10.01
C SER A 153 -13.47 4.04 9.04
N LEU A 154 -12.39 3.23 8.91
CA LEU A 154 -12.31 2.13 7.97
C LEU A 154 -12.90 0.82 8.55
N THR A 155 -14.20 0.79 8.78
CA THR A 155 -14.87 -0.28 9.54
C THR A 155 -14.73 -1.69 8.96
N ASN A 156 -14.35 -1.83 7.68
CA ASN A 156 -14.09 -3.12 7.03
C ASN A 156 -12.60 -3.52 7.07
N MET A 157 -11.74 -2.70 7.70
CA MET A 157 -10.32 -3.00 7.79
C MET A 157 -10.05 -4.23 8.64
N GLU A 158 -9.31 -5.17 8.05
CA GLU A 158 -8.88 -6.41 8.69
C GLU A 158 -7.39 -6.39 9.07
N ARG A 159 -6.57 -5.66 8.31
CA ARG A 159 -5.12 -5.60 8.52
C ARG A 159 -4.59 -4.19 8.44
N LEU A 160 -3.79 -3.83 9.44
CA LEU A 160 -3.08 -2.56 9.50
C LEU A 160 -1.59 -2.79 9.69
N THR A 161 -0.78 -2.17 8.83
CA THR A 161 0.67 -2.11 9.00
C THR A 161 1.15 -0.66 9.03
N ILE A 162 1.90 -0.29 10.08
CA ILE A 162 2.57 1.01 10.21
C ILE A 162 4.02 0.75 10.52
N ASP A 163 4.90 0.94 9.54
CA ASP A 163 6.33 0.64 9.64
C ASP A 163 7.16 1.92 9.59
N SER A 164 7.92 2.19 10.64
CA SER A 164 8.90 3.29 10.69
C SER A 164 8.30 4.65 10.30
N CYS A 165 7.03 4.89 10.64
CA CYS A 165 6.32 6.15 10.41
C CYS A 165 6.57 7.17 11.53
N SER A 166 5.81 8.28 11.54
CA SER A 166 5.80 9.23 12.64
C SER A 166 5.24 8.59 13.93
N GLU A 167 5.52 9.21 15.07
CA GLU A 167 4.87 8.85 16.32
C GLU A 167 3.35 9.10 16.22
N LEU A 168 2.56 8.13 16.67
CA LEU A 168 1.10 8.25 16.75
C LEU A 168 0.75 8.89 18.12
N PRO A 169 -0.12 9.92 18.13
CA PRO A 169 -0.57 10.51 19.39
C PRO A 169 -1.25 9.48 20.30
N SER A 170 -2.10 8.64 19.72
CA SER A 170 -2.82 7.54 20.36
C SER A 170 -3.17 6.47 19.34
N ILE A 171 -3.50 5.28 19.79
CA ILE A 171 -4.04 4.18 18.98
C ILE A 171 -5.46 3.78 19.38
N ALA A 172 -6.13 4.59 20.21
CA ALA A 172 -7.51 4.34 20.65
C ALA A 172 -8.51 4.22 19.47
N PHE A 173 -8.23 4.81 18.32
CA PHE A 173 -9.05 4.67 17.11
C PHE A 173 -9.16 3.22 16.62
N LEU A 174 -8.21 2.35 16.94
CA LEU A 174 -8.25 0.93 16.58
C LEU A 174 -9.40 0.18 17.26
N LEU A 175 -9.85 0.65 18.42
CA LEU A 175 -10.97 0.07 19.15
C LEU A 175 -12.31 0.21 18.40
N HIS A 176 -12.39 1.11 17.42
CA HIS A 176 -13.57 1.33 16.58
C HIS A 176 -13.60 0.43 15.34
N LEU A 177 -12.65 -0.49 15.18
CA LEU A 177 -12.49 -1.33 14.00
C LEU A 177 -12.98 -2.77 14.29
N PRO A 178 -14.27 -3.07 14.04
CA PRO A 178 -14.87 -4.33 14.48
C PRO A 178 -14.31 -5.56 13.74
N ASN A 179 -13.75 -5.36 12.54
CA ASN A 179 -13.25 -6.44 11.71
C ASN A 179 -11.71 -6.61 11.76
N LEU A 180 -11.03 -5.86 12.64
CA LEU A 180 -9.57 -5.85 12.68
C LEU A 180 -9.02 -7.18 13.23
N LYS A 181 -8.21 -7.85 12.41
CA LYS A 181 -7.62 -9.17 12.67
C LYS A 181 -6.12 -9.12 12.95
N GLU A 182 -5.43 -8.18 12.31
CA GLU A 182 -3.98 -8.08 12.41
C GLU A 182 -3.51 -6.63 12.50
N ILE A 183 -2.64 -6.34 13.47
CA ILE A 183 -1.97 -5.06 13.64
C ILE A 183 -0.45 -5.30 13.64
N ARG A 184 0.26 -4.60 12.78
CA ARG A 184 1.72 -4.60 12.73
C ARG A 184 2.25 -3.16 12.80
N MET A 185 2.72 -2.78 13.96
CA MET A 185 3.48 -1.56 14.15
C MET A 185 4.94 -1.98 14.33
N ILE A 186 5.82 -1.55 13.44
CA ILE A 186 7.22 -2.00 13.43
C ILE A 186 8.19 -0.84 13.20
N GLY A 187 9.49 -1.16 13.29
CA GLY A 187 10.55 -0.17 13.12
C GLY A 187 10.54 0.91 14.19
N SER A 188 10.64 2.17 13.80
CA SER A 188 10.67 3.32 14.72
C SER A 188 9.28 3.87 15.08
N THR A 189 8.20 3.21 14.64
CA THR A 189 6.84 3.62 14.98
C THR A 189 6.60 3.55 16.50
N SER A 190 6.00 4.58 17.08
CA SER A 190 5.71 4.65 18.52
C SER A 190 4.37 5.29 18.81
N VAL A 191 3.88 5.11 20.04
CA VAL A 191 2.61 5.64 20.55
C VAL A 191 2.92 6.58 21.72
N ARG A 192 2.48 7.84 21.63
CA ARG A 192 2.83 8.89 22.60
C ARG A 192 2.11 8.72 23.94
N ASP A 193 0.83 8.39 23.94
CA ASP A 193 0.05 8.24 25.15
C ASP A 193 0.37 6.95 25.92
N CYS A 194 1.23 6.10 25.37
CA CYS A 194 1.71 4.83 25.94
C CYS A 194 0.60 3.82 26.28
N LYS A 195 -0.65 4.08 25.87
CA LYS A 195 -1.82 3.20 26.13
C LYS A 195 -1.95 2.21 24.98
N VAL A 196 -1.44 1.01 25.19
CA VAL A 196 -1.37 -0.03 24.15
C VAL A 196 -2.18 -1.27 24.54
N ARG A 197 -2.35 -1.53 25.83
CA ARG A 197 -3.00 -2.75 26.36
C ARG A 197 -4.41 -2.93 25.85
N ASP A 198 -5.16 -1.84 25.66
CA ASP A 198 -6.57 -1.88 25.25
C ASP A 198 -6.78 -2.54 23.87
N ILE A 199 -5.74 -2.58 23.02
CA ILE A 199 -5.78 -3.32 21.75
C ILE A 199 -6.19 -4.78 21.94
N MET A 200 -5.79 -5.40 23.04
CA MET A 200 -6.10 -6.80 23.34
C MET A 200 -7.61 -7.06 23.55
N SER A 201 -8.41 -6.01 23.69
CA SER A 201 -9.88 -6.10 23.82
C SER A 201 -10.62 -6.09 22.49
N ILE A 202 -9.93 -5.88 21.35
CA ILE A 202 -10.56 -5.88 20.03
C ILE A 202 -11.09 -7.29 19.71
N PRO A 203 -12.40 -7.48 19.44
CA PRO A 203 -13.06 -8.79 19.50
C PRO A 203 -12.51 -9.84 18.54
N HIS A 204 -12.08 -9.43 17.35
CA HIS A 204 -11.64 -10.35 16.30
C HIS A 204 -10.14 -10.28 16.02
N LEU A 205 -9.39 -9.59 16.89
CA LEU A 205 -7.95 -9.48 16.74
C LEU A 205 -7.28 -10.84 16.97
N LYS A 206 -6.57 -11.30 15.97
CA LYS A 206 -5.83 -12.58 15.97
C LYS A 206 -4.36 -12.40 16.33
N SER A 207 -3.76 -11.31 15.88
CA SER A 207 -2.38 -11.03 16.19
C SER A 207 -2.11 -9.53 16.21
N PHE A 208 -1.20 -9.12 17.07
CA PHE A 208 -0.65 -7.79 17.00
C PHE A 208 0.85 -7.79 17.34
N PHE A 209 1.54 -6.86 16.74
CA PHE A 209 2.94 -6.63 16.97
C PHE A 209 3.21 -5.14 17.11
N ILE A 210 3.88 -4.75 18.18
CA ILE A 210 4.33 -3.39 18.44
C ILE A 210 5.70 -3.43 19.11
N PRO A 211 6.66 -2.55 18.76
CA PRO A 211 7.91 -2.44 19.49
C PRO A 211 7.61 -1.98 20.93
N VAL A 212 7.93 -2.82 21.91
CA VAL A 212 7.66 -2.52 23.33
C VAL A 212 8.63 -1.46 23.82
N LYS A 213 8.10 -0.44 24.50
CA LYS A 213 8.88 0.57 25.23
C LYS A 213 8.62 0.43 26.72
N LYS A 214 9.56 0.90 27.55
CA LYS A 214 9.48 0.82 29.02
C LYS A 214 8.23 1.54 29.57
N GLU A 215 7.83 2.61 28.87
CA GLU A 215 6.70 3.48 29.26
C GLU A 215 5.34 2.92 28.88
N TYR A 216 5.30 1.86 28.05
CA TYR A 216 4.03 1.28 27.62
C TYR A 216 3.39 0.45 28.72
N ASP A 217 2.07 0.45 28.76
CA ASP A 217 1.25 -0.34 29.70
C ASP A 217 1.16 -1.83 29.33
N ILE A 218 2.04 -2.31 28.45
CA ILE A 218 2.10 -3.68 27.94
C ILE A 218 3.55 -4.17 27.88
N THR A 219 3.75 -5.48 28.08
CA THR A 219 5.05 -6.13 27.97
C THR A 219 5.15 -7.02 26.74
N LEU A 220 6.37 -7.40 26.36
CA LEU A 220 6.59 -8.38 25.28
C LEU A 220 5.96 -9.73 25.63
N GLN A 221 5.95 -10.11 26.89
CA GLN A 221 5.32 -11.35 27.35
C GLN A 221 3.80 -11.31 27.14
N ASP A 222 3.14 -10.18 27.42
CA ASP A 222 1.70 -10.00 27.15
C ASP A 222 1.38 -10.22 25.69
N ILE A 223 2.18 -9.62 24.78
CA ILE A 223 2.01 -9.75 23.33
C ILE A 223 2.21 -11.20 22.89
N THR A 224 3.25 -11.85 23.38
CA THR A 224 3.55 -13.25 23.05
C THR A 224 2.42 -14.17 23.52
N LEU A 225 1.94 -14.00 24.73
CA LEU A 225 0.82 -14.78 25.28
C LEU A 225 -0.49 -14.56 24.50
N PHE A 226 -0.75 -13.33 24.09
CA PHE A 226 -1.92 -13.03 23.27
C PHE A 226 -1.84 -13.73 21.90
N ASN A 227 -0.74 -13.60 21.19
CA ASN A 227 -0.56 -14.19 19.87
C ASN A 227 -0.52 -15.73 19.86
N ASN A 228 -0.17 -16.36 20.99
CA ASN A 228 -0.13 -17.82 21.14
C ASN A 228 -1.46 -18.44 21.59
N LYS A 229 -2.48 -17.63 21.91
CA LYS A 229 -3.82 -18.14 22.30
C LYS A 229 -4.67 -18.58 21.10
N LEU A 230 -4.21 -18.38 19.90
CA LEU A 230 -4.89 -18.62 18.62
C LEU A 230 -4.22 -19.75 17.85
#